data_e8fd90b9706cd6534336f6f2d3f023f3
#
_entry.id   e8fd90b9706cd6534336f6f2d3f023f3
#
_cell.length_a   1.000
_cell.length_b   1.000
_cell.length_c   1.000
_cell.angle_alpha   90.00
_cell.angle_beta   90.00
_cell.angle_gamma   90.00
#
_symmetry.space_group_name_H-M   'P 1'
#
loop_
_entity.id
_entity.type
_entity.pdbx_description
1 polymer ?
#
loop_
_entity_poly.entity_id
_entity_poly.type
_entity_poly.pdbx_seq_one_letter_code
_entity_poly.pdbx_strand_id
1 'polypeptide(L)'
;ALNLIDGVDGLAAGISLLALYLFSILMATGEHLITFAFIGLGLIVFMGFNYSNKRKIFLGDAGSLSLGFIIATFAMEFLHSGNAHHVHLNLNPVIVAILILGYPVADTIRVFAIRISLGLSPFNADRRHLHHVLLDKGFTHFGVTTFIMTVMAGLVLGNKLLGPRLDSHLVILINILGILLIHLFVRHRSTQLRIFWRSFSRAVFNPVKKVWNKFVAD
;
A
#
# COMPACT_ATOMS: atom_id res chain seq x y z
N ALA A 1 5.02 -10.31 4.10
CA ALA A 1 3.76 -9.70 3.62
C ALA A 1 3.98 -8.97 2.29
N LEU A 2 4.96 -8.05 2.19
CA LEU A 2 5.15 -7.25 0.97
C LEU A 2 5.45 -8.13 -0.27
N ASN A 3 6.27 -9.16 -0.15
CA ASN A 3 6.54 -10.12 -1.22
C ASN A 3 5.28 -10.88 -1.66
N LEU A 4 4.37 -11.20 -0.74
CA LEU A 4 3.13 -11.92 -1.06
C LEU A 4 2.12 -11.07 -1.86
N ILE A 5 2.23 -9.75 -1.82
CA ILE A 5 1.38 -8.84 -2.59
C ILE A 5 2.04 -8.36 -3.88
N ASP A 6 3.28 -8.75 -4.18
CA ASP A 6 4.01 -8.38 -5.40
C ASP A 6 3.53 -9.19 -6.64
N GLY A 7 2.24 -9.42 -6.74
CA GLY A 7 1.59 -10.11 -7.87
C GLY A 7 0.94 -9.16 -8.89
N VAL A 8 1.05 -7.84 -8.68
CA VAL A 8 0.42 -6.82 -9.52
C VAL A 8 1.42 -5.70 -9.80
N ASP A 9 1.53 -5.30 -11.07
CA ASP A 9 2.46 -4.23 -11.48
C ASP A 9 2.27 -2.98 -10.61
N GLY A 10 3.37 -2.50 -10.06
CA GLY A 10 3.44 -1.30 -9.25
C GLY A 10 2.86 -1.43 -7.83
N LEU A 11 2.25 -2.55 -7.44
CA LEU A 11 1.56 -2.63 -6.15
C LEU A 11 2.55 -2.60 -4.98
N ALA A 12 3.51 -3.51 -4.93
CA ALA A 12 4.50 -3.54 -3.86
C ALA A 12 5.37 -2.27 -3.86
N ALA A 13 5.80 -1.81 -5.04
CA ALA A 13 6.56 -0.57 -5.18
C ALA A 13 5.74 0.66 -4.76
N GLY A 14 4.47 0.75 -5.14
CA GLY A 14 3.59 1.87 -4.80
C GLY A 14 3.30 1.93 -3.30
N ILE A 15 3.02 0.79 -2.66
CA ILE A 15 2.83 0.72 -1.21
C ILE A 15 4.13 1.11 -0.49
N SER A 16 5.28 0.64 -0.99
CA SER A 16 6.58 1.01 -0.43
C SER A 16 6.85 2.51 -0.56
N LEU A 17 6.54 3.10 -1.71
CA LEU A 17 6.66 4.54 -1.94
C LEU A 17 5.77 5.34 -0.99
N LEU A 18 4.51 4.93 -0.80
CA LEU A 18 3.60 5.56 0.15
C LEU A 18 4.10 5.44 1.59
N ALA A 19 4.58 4.27 1.99
CA ALA A 19 5.14 4.05 3.33
C ALA A 19 6.36 4.94 3.59
N LEU A 20 7.31 4.97 2.65
CA LEU A 20 8.51 5.81 2.74
C LEU A 20 8.15 7.31 2.79
N TYR A 21 7.20 7.75 1.97
CA TYR A 21 6.72 9.13 2.00
C TYR A 21 6.11 9.50 3.35
N LEU A 22 5.29 8.61 3.94
CA LEU A 22 4.70 8.85 5.26
C LEU A 22 5.78 8.88 6.36
N PHE A 23 6.74 7.95 6.36
CA PHE A 23 7.86 7.97 7.29
C PHE A 23 8.73 9.22 7.11
N SER A 24 8.94 9.70 5.88
CA SER A 24 9.72 10.91 5.64
C SER A 24 9.13 12.16 6.29
N ILE A 25 7.80 12.26 6.31
CA ILE A 25 7.09 13.36 6.98
C ILE A 25 7.14 13.21 8.50
N LEU A 26 7.08 11.97 8.99
CA LEU A 26 6.96 11.68 10.41
C LEU A 26 8.31 11.69 11.13
N MET A 27 9.37 11.27 10.44
CA MET A 27 10.71 11.12 10.99
C MET A 27 11.67 12.22 10.53
N ALA A 28 11.19 13.37 10.08
CA ALA A 28 11.86 14.47 9.36
C ALA A 28 13.23 14.91 9.94
N THR A 29 14.18 13.96 10.05
CA THR A 29 15.61 14.26 10.24
C THR A 29 16.32 14.31 8.89
N GLY A 30 17.38 15.13 8.76
CA GLY A 30 18.05 15.33 7.47
C GLY A 30 18.54 14.03 6.82
N GLU A 31 19.04 13.08 7.61
CA GLU A 31 19.54 11.79 7.13
C GLU A 31 18.43 10.91 6.56
N HIS A 32 17.30 10.83 7.24
CA HIS A 32 16.14 10.06 6.76
C HIS A 32 15.54 10.64 5.49
N LEU A 33 15.45 11.98 5.36
CA LEU A 33 14.93 12.63 4.16
C LEU A 33 15.75 12.26 2.92
N ILE A 34 17.07 12.25 3.02
CA ILE A 34 17.96 11.87 1.92
C ILE A 34 17.71 10.40 1.54
N THR A 35 17.68 9.50 2.51
CA THR A 35 17.44 8.06 2.28
C THR A 35 16.09 7.81 1.62
N PHE A 36 15.02 8.44 2.14
CA PHE A 36 13.68 8.32 1.56
C PHE A 36 13.61 8.89 0.14
N ALA A 37 14.29 10.02 -0.13
CA ALA A 37 14.31 10.62 -1.45
C ALA A 37 14.99 9.70 -2.47
N PHE A 38 16.16 9.13 -2.16
CA PHE A 38 16.86 8.22 -3.07
C PHE A 38 16.06 6.95 -3.37
N ILE A 39 15.54 6.28 -2.34
CA ILE A 39 14.75 5.05 -2.53
C ILE A 39 13.45 5.40 -3.25
N GLY A 40 12.78 6.50 -2.88
CA GLY A 40 11.54 6.94 -3.49
C GLY A 40 11.69 7.28 -4.98
N LEU A 41 12.74 8.02 -5.35
CA LEU A 41 13.04 8.30 -6.75
C LEU A 41 13.33 7.02 -7.54
N GLY A 42 14.11 6.09 -6.96
CA GLY A 42 14.34 4.77 -7.57
C GLY A 42 13.04 4.01 -7.81
N LEU A 43 12.11 4.01 -6.85
CA LEU A 43 10.81 3.37 -6.99
C LEU A 43 9.92 4.05 -8.05
N ILE A 44 9.94 5.37 -8.16
CA ILE A 44 9.20 6.11 -9.20
C ILE A 44 9.71 5.70 -10.59
N VAL A 45 11.03 5.70 -10.80
CA VAL A 45 11.64 5.27 -12.06
C VAL A 45 11.30 3.80 -12.35
N PHE A 46 11.47 2.91 -11.34
CA PHE A 46 11.09 1.50 -11.44
C PHE A 46 9.63 1.32 -11.88
N MET A 47 8.69 2.00 -11.23
CA MET A 47 7.26 1.90 -11.55
C MET A 47 6.97 2.29 -13.00
N GLY A 48 7.67 3.28 -13.53
CA GLY A 48 7.55 3.65 -14.93
C GLY A 48 7.91 2.52 -15.89
N PHE A 49 9.00 1.82 -15.64
CA PHE A 49 9.38 0.64 -16.43
C PHE A 49 8.47 -0.56 -16.14
N ASN A 50 8.06 -0.77 -14.89
CA ASN A 50 7.20 -1.87 -14.49
C ASN A 50 5.81 -1.80 -15.17
N TYR A 51 5.28 -0.58 -15.39
CA TYR A 51 4.05 -0.35 -16.17
C TYR A 51 4.26 -0.31 -17.69
N SER A 52 5.51 -0.36 -18.17
CA SER A 52 5.80 -0.31 -19.60
C SER A 52 5.45 -1.64 -20.27
N ASN A 53 4.87 -1.57 -21.47
CA ASN A 53 4.63 -2.76 -22.28
C ASN A 53 5.87 -3.20 -23.08
N LYS A 54 6.81 -2.27 -23.36
CA LYS A 54 7.98 -2.52 -24.20
C LYS A 54 9.24 -2.85 -23.42
N ARG A 55 9.44 -2.23 -22.27
CA ARG A 55 10.66 -2.34 -21.44
C ARG A 55 10.28 -2.72 -20.00
N LYS A 56 9.42 -3.74 -19.88
CA LYS A 56 8.91 -4.15 -18.58
C LYS A 56 10.00 -4.78 -17.73
N ILE A 57 10.11 -4.31 -16.48
CA ILE A 57 10.94 -4.92 -15.45
C ILE A 57 10.06 -5.34 -14.27
N PHE A 58 10.52 -6.30 -13.51
CA PHE A 58 9.82 -6.83 -12.34
C PHE A 58 10.65 -6.57 -11.09
N LEU A 59 9.98 -6.36 -9.96
CA LEU A 59 10.62 -6.16 -8.66
C LEU A 59 11.30 -7.45 -8.18
N GLY A 60 10.60 -8.57 -8.31
CA GLY A 60 11.05 -9.88 -7.89
C GLY A 60 11.19 -10.03 -6.38
N ASP A 61 11.55 -11.24 -5.93
CA ASP A 61 11.68 -11.55 -4.51
C ASP A 61 12.78 -10.71 -3.85
N ALA A 62 13.91 -10.52 -4.51
CA ALA A 62 15.00 -9.71 -3.99
C ALA A 62 14.55 -8.26 -3.72
N GLY A 63 13.83 -7.64 -4.65
CA GLY A 63 13.34 -6.27 -4.49
C GLY A 63 12.24 -6.17 -3.43
N SER A 64 11.23 -7.04 -3.47
CA SER A 64 10.11 -6.99 -2.55
C SER A 64 10.49 -7.36 -1.09
N LEU A 65 11.42 -8.30 -0.90
CA LEU A 65 11.95 -8.64 0.42
C LEU A 65 12.83 -7.52 0.98
N SER A 66 13.71 -6.93 0.15
CA SER A 66 14.54 -5.81 0.56
C SER A 66 13.71 -4.59 0.96
N LEU A 67 12.70 -4.24 0.16
CA LEU A 67 11.78 -3.14 0.50
C LEU A 67 10.99 -3.44 1.77
N GLY A 68 10.53 -4.68 1.94
CA GLY A 68 9.85 -5.12 3.16
C GLY A 68 10.72 -4.98 4.39
N PHE A 69 11.99 -5.34 4.29
CA PHE A 69 12.97 -5.18 5.36
C PHE A 69 13.21 -3.70 5.70
N ILE A 70 13.47 -2.86 4.67
CA ILE A 70 13.68 -1.42 4.83
C ILE A 70 12.49 -0.76 5.53
N ILE A 71 11.27 -1.02 5.07
CA ILE A 71 10.06 -0.44 5.66
C ILE A 71 9.86 -0.92 7.10
N ALA A 72 10.13 -2.19 7.39
CA ALA A 72 10.04 -2.73 8.74
C ALA A 72 11.08 -2.08 9.68
N THR A 73 12.30 -1.86 9.20
CA THR A 73 13.35 -1.16 9.95
C THR A 73 12.93 0.26 10.30
N PHE A 74 12.42 1.03 9.34
CA PHE A 74 11.91 2.38 9.62
C PHE A 74 10.69 2.39 10.54
N ALA A 75 9.81 1.39 10.44
CA ALA A 75 8.70 1.27 11.37
C ALA A 75 9.17 1.01 12.80
N MET A 76 10.16 0.15 13.00
CA MET A 76 10.76 -0.13 14.32
C MET A 76 11.48 1.10 14.89
N GLU A 77 12.25 1.79 14.07
CA GLU A 77 12.91 3.03 14.45
C GLU A 77 11.91 4.12 14.83
N PHE A 78 10.85 4.29 14.03
CA PHE A 78 9.74 5.18 14.32
C PHE A 78 9.09 4.89 15.67
N LEU A 79 8.85 3.62 15.99
CA LEU A 79 8.27 3.21 17.27
C LEU A 79 9.23 3.44 18.43
N HIS A 80 10.56 3.28 18.21
CA HIS A 80 11.59 3.44 19.25
C HIS A 80 11.92 4.91 19.53
N SER A 81 11.88 5.79 18.53
CA SER A 81 12.25 7.20 18.67
C SER A 81 11.35 8.01 19.63
N GLY A 82 10.28 7.39 20.12
CA GLY A 82 9.40 7.98 21.13
C GLY A 82 8.60 9.18 20.63
N ASN A 83 7.86 9.83 21.53
CA ASN A 83 6.96 10.94 21.21
C ASN A 83 7.66 12.25 20.79
N ALA A 84 9.00 12.31 20.85
CA ALA A 84 9.73 13.57 20.62
C ALA A 84 9.60 14.14 19.20
N HIS A 85 9.34 13.27 18.20
CA HIS A 85 9.21 13.67 16.79
C HIS A 85 7.77 13.62 16.26
N HIS A 86 6.79 13.18 17.06
CA HIS A 86 5.42 12.90 16.59
C HIS A 86 4.42 14.05 16.85
N VAL A 87 4.93 15.22 17.26
CA VAL A 87 4.15 16.38 17.70
C VAL A 87 3.12 16.87 16.64
N HIS A 88 3.37 16.59 15.36
CA HIS A 88 2.52 17.11 14.29
C HIS A 88 1.24 16.31 13.99
N LEU A 89 1.12 15.08 14.48
CA LEU A 89 -0.05 14.24 14.15
C LEU A 89 -1.00 14.01 15.34
N ASN A 90 -0.57 14.23 16.59
CA ASN A 90 -1.34 13.89 17.81
C ASN A 90 -1.89 12.44 17.78
N LEU A 91 -1.21 11.51 17.11
CA LEU A 91 -1.60 10.12 16.99
C LEU A 91 -0.60 9.23 17.71
N ASN A 92 -1.09 8.15 18.31
CA ASN A 92 -0.23 7.11 18.87
C ASN A 92 0.67 6.50 17.76
N PRO A 93 2.00 6.44 17.96
CA PRO A 93 2.94 5.89 16.97
C PRO A 93 2.58 4.47 16.51
N VAL A 94 2.06 3.63 17.41
CA VAL A 94 1.62 2.27 17.08
C VAL A 94 0.48 2.29 16.05
N ILE A 95 -0.49 3.21 16.21
CA ILE A 95 -1.60 3.37 15.26
C ILE A 95 -1.06 3.75 13.88
N VAL A 96 -0.10 4.69 13.83
CA VAL A 96 0.50 5.14 12.57
C VAL A 96 1.25 3.99 11.88
N ALA A 97 2.04 3.22 12.62
CA ALA A 97 2.73 2.05 12.07
C ALA A 97 1.73 1.01 11.53
N ILE A 98 0.63 0.75 12.26
CA ILE A 98 -0.45 -0.15 11.81
C ILE A 98 -1.11 0.40 10.53
N LEU A 99 -1.30 1.70 10.38
CA LEU A 99 -1.88 2.29 9.17
C LEU A 99 -0.97 2.11 7.96
N ILE A 100 0.32 2.33 8.13
CA ILE A 100 1.31 2.25 7.05
C ILE A 100 1.52 0.80 6.61
N LEU A 101 1.62 -0.14 7.56
CA LEU A 101 1.86 -1.55 7.29
C LEU A 101 0.58 -2.38 7.16
N GLY A 102 -0.57 -1.80 7.45
CA GLY A 102 -1.82 -2.51 7.71
C GLY A 102 -2.31 -3.32 6.52
N TYR A 103 -2.28 -2.77 5.30
CA TYR A 103 -2.80 -3.50 4.14
C TYR A 103 -2.00 -4.79 3.85
N PRO A 104 -0.67 -4.78 3.64
CA PRO A 104 0.05 -6.00 3.33
C PRO A 104 -0.01 -7.03 4.46
N VAL A 105 -0.01 -6.60 5.71
CA VAL A 105 -0.09 -7.49 6.86
C VAL A 105 -1.51 -8.06 7.02
N ALA A 106 -2.54 -7.23 6.97
CA ALA A 106 -3.93 -7.66 7.14
C ALA A 106 -4.38 -8.61 6.01
N ASP A 107 -4.01 -8.31 4.76
CA ASP A 107 -4.34 -9.20 3.63
C ASP A 107 -3.63 -10.55 3.75
N THR A 108 -2.37 -10.57 4.21
CA THR A 108 -1.63 -11.82 4.47
C THR A 108 -2.28 -12.63 5.59
N ILE A 109 -2.58 -12.01 6.74
CA ILE A 109 -3.24 -12.70 7.88
C ILE A 109 -4.58 -13.25 7.44
N ARG A 110 -5.38 -12.47 6.72
CA ARG A 110 -6.68 -12.89 6.20
C ARG A 110 -6.57 -14.13 5.31
N VAL A 111 -5.64 -14.11 4.35
CA VAL A 111 -5.45 -15.24 3.43
C VAL A 111 -4.96 -16.48 4.19
N PHE A 112 -4.05 -16.32 5.13
CA PHE A 112 -3.58 -17.41 5.99
C PHE A 112 -4.72 -18.02 6.80
N ALA A 113 -5.56 -17.19 7.45
CA ALA A 113 -6.72 -17.64 8.20
C ALA A 113 -7.71 -18.44 7.32
N ILE A 114 -7.97 -17.97 6.10
CA ILE A 114 -8.84 -18.69 5.15
C ILE A 114 -8.22 -20.03 4.76
N ARG A 115 -6.91 -20.07 4.47
CA ARG A 115 -6.23 -21.34 4.10
C ARG A 115 -6.30 -22.36 5.24
N ILE A 116 -6.00 -21.95 6.46
CA ILE A 116 -6.06 -22.79 7.65
C ILE A 116 -7.48 -23.31 7.87
N SER A 117 -8.51 -22.46 7.75
CA SER A 117 -9.91 -22.87 7.91
C SER A 117 -10.39 -23.90 6.86
N LEU A 118 -9.67 -24.00 5.75
CA LEU A 118 -9.91 -24.98 4.69
C LEU A 118 -8.99 -26.21 4.78
N GLY A 119 -8.21 -26.35 5.87
CA GLY A 119 -7.24 -27.43 6.03
C GLY A 119 -6.03 -27.36 5.09
N LEU A 120 -5.77 -26.18 4.50
CA LEU A 120 -4.66 -25.96 3.57
C LEU A 120 -3.45 -25.36 4.32
N SER A 121 -2.24 -25.58 3.78
CA SER A 121 -1.06 -24.88 4.27
C SER A 121 -1.21 -23.37 4.08
N PRO A 122 -0.86 -22.53 5.08
CA PRO A 122 -0.91 -21.07 4.93
C PRO A 122 0.02 -20.56 3.81
N PHE A 123 1.05 -21.33 3.45
CA PHE A 123 2.03 -20.99 2.41
C PHE A 123 1.65 -21.48 1.00
N ASN A 124 0.50 -22.14 0.84
CA ASN A 124 0.05 -22.52 -0.49
C ASN A 124 -0.15 -21.30 -1.38
N ALA A 125 0.38 -21.35 -2.60
CA ALA A 125 0.13 -20.32 -3.60
C ALA A 125 -1.33 -20.40 -4.07
N ASP A 126 -2.05 -19.27 -4.00
CA ASP A 126 -3.42 -19.15 -4.52
C ASP A 126 -3.74 -17.69 -4.91
N ARG A 127 -4.94 -17.46 -5.44
CA ARG A 127 -5.41 -16.15 -5.90
C ARG A 127 -6.38 -15.48 -4.92
N ARG A 128 -6.24 -15.71 -3.62
CA ARG A 128 -7.16 -15.19 -2.59
C ARG A 128 -6.79 -13.80 -2.08
N HIS A 129 -5.58 -13.30 -2.36
CA HIS A 129 -5.19 -11.94 -2.01
C HIS A 129 -6.11 -10.91 -2.67
N LEU A 130 -6.35 -9.78 -2.00
CA LEU A 130 -7.29 -8.75 -2.45
C LEU A 130 -6.96 -8.25 -3.86
N HIS A 131 -5.68 -8.09 -4.18
CA HIS A 131 -5.25 -7.66 -5.50
C HIS A 131 -5.65 -8.64 -6.61
N HIS A 132 -5.58 -9.96 -6.37
CA HIS A 132 -6.08 -10.96 -7.31
C HIS A 132 -7.59 -10.91 -7.47
N VAL A 133 -8.32 -10.75 -6.35
CA VAL A 133 -9.78 -10.60 -6.39
C VAL A 133 -10.18 -9.38 -7.23
N LEU A 134 -9.45 -8.26 -7.13
CA LEU A 134 -9.69 -7.07 -7.94
C LEU A 134 -9.39 -7.30 -9.43
N LEU A 135 -8.27 -7.99 -9.76
CA LEU A 135 -7.96 -8.36 -11.13
C LEU A 135 -9.04 -9.26 -11.74
N ASP A 136 -9.48 -10.30 -11.03
CA ASP A 136 -10.53 -11.22 -11.47
C ASP A 136 -11.87 -10.48 -11.71
N LYS A 137 -12.07 -9.34 -11.04
CA LYS A 137 -13.20 -8.43 -11.27
C LYS A 137 -12.97 -7.45 -12.42
N GLY A 138 -11.86 -7.57 -13.16
CA GLY A 138 -11.55 -6.79 -14.35
C GLY A 138 -10.94 -5.42 -14.08
N PHE A 139 -10.37 -5.19 -12.90
CA PHE A 139 -9.48 -4.06 -12.69
C PHE A 139 -8.18 -4.26 -13.48
N THR A 140 -7.59 -3.19 -13.99
CA THR A 140 -6.24 -3.22 -14.53
C THR A 140 -5.21 -3.25 -13.39
N HIS A 141 -3.97 -3.68 -13.64
CA HIS A 141 -2.89 -3.63 -12.65
C HIS A 141 -2.75 -2.24 -12.04
N PHE A 142 -2.70 -1.21 -12.87
CA PHE A 142 -2.68 0.18 -12.42
C PHE A 142 -3.92 0.56 -11.58
N GLY A 143 -5.11 0.09 -11.97
CA GLY A 143 -6.35 0.31 -11.23
C GLY A 143 -6.36 -0.34 -9.86
N VAL A 144 -5.79 -1.53 -9.72
CA VAL A 144 -5.62 -2.22 -8.42
C VAL A 144 -4.69 -1.43 -7.51
N THR A 145 -3.51 -1.07 -8.02
CA THR A 145 -2.51 -0.32 -7.24
C THR A 145 -3.06 1.01 -6.76
N THR A 146 -3.64 1.80 -7.65
CA THR A 146 -4.21 3.11 -7.29
C THR A 146 -5.39 2.99 -6.33
N PHE A 147 -6.26 1.98 -6.49
CA PHE A 147 -7.35 1.72 -5.55
C PHE A 147 -6.83 1.46 -4.14
N ILE A 148 -5.88 0.55 -3.99
CA ILE A 148 -5.32 0.16 -2.69
C ILE A 148 -4.59 1.35 -2.05
N MET A 149 -3.76 2.07 -2.81
CA MET A 149 -3.06 3.26 -2.32
C MET A 149 -4.03 4.36 -1.88
N THR A 150 -5.11 4.60 -2.62
CA THR A 150 -6.13 5.59 -2.24
C THR A 150 -6.83 5.20 -0.94
N VAL A 151 -7.15 3.92 -0.77
CA VAL A 151 -7.74 3.42 0.48
C VAL A 151 -6.78 3.61 1.64
N MET A 152 -5.50 3.24 1.49
CA MET A 152 -4.49 3.43 2.54
C MET A 152 -4.31 4.92 2.89
N ALA A 153 -4.17 5.78 1.89
CA ALA A 153 -4.07 7.23 2.09
C ALA A 153 -5.31 7.80 2.77
N GLY A 154 -6.50 7.32 2.39
CA GLY A 154 -7.77 7.71 3.02
C GLY A 154 -7.86 7.30 4.49
N LEU A 155 -7.38 6.11 4.86
CA LEU A 155 -7.30 5.67 6.26
C LEU A 155 -6.35 6.57 7.06
N VAL A 156 -5.16 6.88 6.53
CA VAL A 156 -4.20 7.78 7.19
C VAL A 156 -4.79 9.18 7.38
N LEU A 157 -5.42 9.74 6.35
CA LEU A 157 -6.05 11.06 6.41
C LEU A 157 -7.23 11.08 7.39
N GLY A 158 -8.08 10.05 7.36
CA GLY A 158 -9.20 9.90 8.29
C GLY A 158 -8.73 9.85 9.74
N ASN A 159 -7.65 9.13 10.00
CA ASN A 159 -7.06 9.09 11.35
C ASN A 159 -6.43 10.42 11.76
N LYS A 160 -5.81 11.17 10.84
CA LYS A 160 -5.31 12.52 11.14
C LYS A 160 -6.44 13.47 11.55
N LEU A 161 -7.62 13.37 10.92
CA LEU A 161 -8.75 14.25 11.16
C LEU A 161 -9.56 13.86 12.42
N LEU A 162 -9.76 12.58 12.64
CA LEU A 162 -10.66 12.03 13.68
C LEU A 162 -9.91 11.46 14.89
N GLY A 163 -8.71 10.90 14.68
CA GLY A 163 -7.95 10.21 15.70
C GLY A 163 -7.69 11.03 16.97
N PRO A 164 -7.34 12.32 16.89
CA PRO A 164 -7.13 13.15 18.09
C PRO A 164 -8.37 13.33 18.97
N ARG A 165 -9.57 13.00 18.44
CA ARG A 165 -10.85 13.13 19.15
C ARG A 165 -11.37 11.82 19.72
N LEU A 166 -10.69 10.71 19.41
CA LEU A 166 -11.14 9.35 19.74
C LEU A 166 -10.10 8.64 20.62
N ASP A 167 -10.57 7.72 21.44
CA ASP A 167 -9.69 6.82 22.19
C ASP A 167 -8.86 5.94 21.23
N SER A 168 -7.60 5.66 21.60
CA SER A 168 -6.67 4.91 20.76
C SER A 168 -7.17 3.50 20.41
N HIS A 169 -7.85 2.82 21.35
CA HIS A 169 -8.40 1.48 21.10
C HIS A 169 -9.56 1.54 20.11
N LEU A 170 -10.40 2.59 20.21
CA LEU A 170 -11.49 2.81 19.28
C LEU A 170 -10.96 3.11 17.85
N VAL A 171 -9.89 3.90 17.76
CA VAL A 171 -9.21 4.18 16.47
C VAL A 171 -8.69 2.89 15.84
N ILE A 172 -8.01 2.03 16.60
CA ILE A 172 -7.53 0.73 16.11
C ILE A 172 -8.70 -0.13 15.62
N LEU A 173 -9.77 -0.22 16.41
CA LEU A 173 -10.96 -1.00 16.05
C LEU A 173 -11.60 -0.50 14.75
N ILE A 174 -11.77 0.81 14.59
CA ILE A 174 -12.32 1.42 13.37
C ILE A 174 -11.46 1.06 12.16
N ASN A 175 -10.14 1.10 12.28
CA ASN A 175 -9.24 0.75 11.18
C ASN A 175 -9.31 -0.73 10.80
N ILE A 176 -9.34 -1.63 11.77
CA ILE A 176 -9.51 -3.06 11.53
C ILE A 176 -10.85 -3.33 10.84
N LEU A 177 -11.93 -2.78 11.37
CA LEU A 177 -13.26 -2.90 10.76
C LEU A 177 -13.31 -2.30 9.36
N GLY A 178 -12.67 -1.14 9.13
CA GLY A 178 -12.56 -0.49 7.83
C GLY A 178 -11.88 -1.40 6.80
N ILE A 179 -10.75 -1.99 7.14
CA ILE A 179 -10.03 -2.94 6.28
C ILE A 179 -10.90 -4.17 5.98
N LEU A 180 -11.56 -4.74 6.99
CA LEU A 180 -12.45 -5.89 6.80
C LEU A 180 -13.66 -5.54 5.92
N LEU A 181 -14.29 -4.38 6.13
CA LEU A 181 -15.42 -3.91 5.33
C LEU A 181 -15.02 -3.69 3.86
N ILE A 182 -13.83 -3.16 3.60
CA ILE A 182 -13.30 -3.01 2.23
C ILE A 182 -13.18 -4.38 1.55
N HIS A 183 -12.65 -5.38 2.26
CA HIS A 183 -12.57 -6.75 1.72
C HIS A 183 -13.93 -7.34 1.42
N LEU A 184 -14.90 -7.19 2.32
CA LEU A 184 -16.27 -7.65 2.13
C LEU A 184 -16.97 -6.92 0.97
N PHE A 185 -16.81 -5.60 0.91
CA PHE A 185 -17.38 -4.77 -0.14
C PHE A 185 -16.81 -5.11 -1.52
N VAL A 186 -15.51 -5.25 -1.63
CA VAL A 186 -14.85 -5.71 -2.87
C VAL A 186 -15.35 -7.08 -3.27
N ARG A 187 -15.56 -7.99 -2.32
CA ARG A 187 -16.10 -9.33 -2.62
C ARG A 187 -17.54 -9.29 -3.15
N HIS A 188 -18.40 -8.40 -2.62
CA HIS A 188 -19.84 -8.39 -2.90
C HIS A 188 -20.29 -7.47 -4.04
N ARG A 189 -19.71 -6.24 -4.19
CA ARG A 189 -20.21 -5.20 -5.10
C ARG A 189 -19.23 -4.79 -6.20
N SER A 190 -18.81 -5.73 -7.00
CA SER A 190 -17.72 -5.58 -7.94
C SER A 190 -17.97 -4.73 -9.18
N THR A 191 -19.18 -4.77 -9.75
CA THR A 191 -19.44 -4.18 -11.08
C THR A 191 -19.50 -2.66 -11.02
N GLN A 192 -20.18 -2.09 -10.01
CA GLN A 192 -20.30 -0.64 -9.84
C GLN A 192 -18.96 0.00 -9.47
N LEU A 193 -18.19 -0.63 -8.58
CA LEU A 193 -16.84 -0.21 -8.24
C LEU A 193 -15.93 -0.16 -9.47
N ARG A 194 -16.01 -1.18 -10.33
CA ARG A 194 -15.22 -1.25 -11.56
C ARG A 194 -15.53 -0.10 -12.51
N ILE A 195 -16.80 0.25 -12.70
CA ILE A 195 -17.22 1.35 -13.58
C ILE A 195 -16.73 2.68 -13.02
N PHE A 196 -16.99 2.95 -11.75
CA PHE A 196 -16.55 4.16 -11.07
C PHE A 196 -15.03 4.31 -11.14
N TRP A 197 -14.28 3.24 -10.78
CA TRP A 197 -12.84 3.29 -10.72
C TRP A 197 -12.17 3.41 -12.11
N ARG A 198 -12.74 2.80 -13.13
CA ARG A 198 -12.31 2.99 -14.52
C ARG A 198 -12.48 4.44 -15.00
N SER A 199 -13.56 5.10 -14.62
CA SER A 199 -13.78 6.51 -14.96
C SER A 199 -12.83 7.42 -14.20
N PHE A 200 -12.69 7.22 -12.91
CA PHE A 200 -11.78 7.97 -12.05
C PHE A 200 -10.32 7.81 -12.49
N SER A 201 -9.85 6.58 -12.67
CA SER A 201 -8.46 6.32 -13.07
C SER A 201 -8.13 6.89 -14.45
N ARG A 202 -9.05 6.86 -15.41
CA ARG A 202 -8.86 7.50 -16.71
C ARG A 202 -8.74 9.01 -16.58
N ALA A 203 -9.57 9.65 -15.79
CA ALA A 203 -9.55 11.10 -15.62
C ALA A 203 -8.25 11.59 -14.96
N VAL A 204 -7.80 10.90 -13.92
CA VAL A 204 -6.66 11.35 -13.09
C VAL A 204 -5.31 10.92 -13.68
N PHE A 205 -5.21 9.71 -14.21
CA PHE A 205 -3.91 9.11 -14.52
C PHE A 205 -3.58 8.95 -16.00
N ASN A 206 -4.56 9.02 -16.93
CA ASN A 206 -4.24 9.00 -18.36
C ASN A 206 -3.31 10.13 -18.79
N PRO A 207 -3.42 11.36 -18.29
CA PRO A 207 -2.49 12.44 -18.62
C PRO A 207 -1.04 12.09 -18.21
N VAL A 208 -0.87 11.58 -16.98
CA VAL A 208 0.46 11.19 -16.45
C VAL A 208 1.06 10.04 -17.24
N LYS A 209 0.26 9.01 -17.55
CA LYS A 209 0.70 7.86 -18.37
C LYS A 209 1.09 8.28 -19.79
N LYS A 210 0.41 9.26 -20.38
CA LYS A 210 0.72 9.78 -21.71
C LYS A 210 2.08 10.48 -21.73
N VAL A 211 2.36 11.31 -20.72
CA VAL A 211 3.65 11.98 -20.56
C VAL A 211 4.78 10.97 -20.34
N TRP A 212 4.57 10.02 -19.46
CA TRP A 212 5.55 8.97 -19.15
C TRP A 212 5.86 8.10 -20.38
N ASN A 213 4.84 7.63 -21.10
CA ASN A 213 5.05 6.81 -22.30
C ASN A 213 5.84 7.56 -23.39
N LYS A 214 5.71 8.87 -23.48
CA LYS A 214 6.51 9.69 -24.37
C LYS A 214 7.98 9.71 -23.91
N PHE A 215 8.21 9.95 -22.62
CA PHE A 215 9.56 9.99 -22.01
C PHE A 215 10.32 8.66 -22.14
N VAL A 216 9.63 7.49 -22.05
CA VAL A 216 10.25 6.16 -22.14
C VAL A 216 10.37 5.69 -23.60
N ALA A 217 9.71 6.32 -24.56
CA ALA A 217 9.77 5.97 -25.99
C ALA A 217 10.94 6.62 -26.73
N ASP A 218 11.38 7.78 -26.26
CA ASP A 218 12.58 8.50 -26.71
C ASP A 218 13.82 7.93 -25.98
#